data_ca334bd9cc23fe99d6ec8f47f6b18abb
#
_entry.id   ca334bd9cc23fe99d6ec8f47f6b18abb
#
_cell.length_a   1.000
_cell.length_b   1.000
_cell.length_c   1.000
_cell.angle_alpha   90.00
_cell.angle_beta   90.00
_cell.angle_gamma   90.00
#
_symmetry.space_group_name_H-M   'P 1'
#
loop_
_entity.id
_entity.type
_entity.pdbx_description
1 polymer ?
#
loop_
_entity_poly.entity_id
_entity_poly.type
_entity_poly.pdbx_seq_one_letter_code
_entity_poly.pdbx_strand_id
1 'polypeptide(L)'
;MGEDKDKKTCSPILLLLLSAKLCVESVDSIWEEAMKLERLWGSRLEKEPAKGVLEFTTGRDVKSTKPYDERLIPYDVWGSKAHVIMLWKQELITRSEVRTMLKGLDEVETLYLKGEFILDPAREDVHSAIEGYLIEHYGMETAGKLHTGRSRNDQVAVDMRLYLRDEALECSTLLLHLIDALVEVAQEHVSTVMPGYTHHQPAMISSWGHLLFSYAVSLERDVERLSNWCSMFNSNPLGGAAGYGTSLPLNRELTAQLLGFEGVHESSLDPLQNRWEPEVEIGYQLSVMMNHLSALAQTLLILSTPEFGMVRLDEAYCTGSSLMPQKRNPDPLEVVKGKTAYIHGMVVSLLSLGRSLFAGYNRDSQWSKYPVMDIIDECKPSLPMMKEIITSLSFNKETALRRCERGFITAPDVVEWLVSTHRLPFREAKVVVEKAVSYAEKAGHEKITLSSLHQALKEMKIKIDIKGRDVEKCQLPSRALKERKTRGGPSPETVKRAMKTFQKTLQRRREWLKKKKAQVEEARSAVQKVIESLH
;
A
#
# COMPACT_ATOMS: atom_id res chain seq x y z
N MET A 1 -79.49 9.97 2.33
CA MET A 1 -78.89 9.81 0.99
C MET A 1 -77.50 10.31 1.08
N GLY A 2 -76.57 9.55 1.26
CA GLY A 2 -75.81 8.45 0.62
C GLY A 2 -74.45 9.06 0.39
N GLU A 3 -73.44 8.53 0.61
CA GLU A 3 -72.74 7.29 0.51
C GLU A 3 -71.37 7.39 1.22
N ASP A 4 -71.18 6.38 1.98
CA ASP A 4 -69.88 6.04 2.63
C ASP A 4 -68.89 5.55 1.60
N LYS A 5 -67.63 6.00 1.65
CA LYS A 5 -66.50 5.39 0.94
C LYS A 5 -65.37 5.10 1.89
N ASP A 6 -65.24 3.83 2.19
CA ASP A 6 -64.12 3.18 2.84
C ASP A 6 -62.77 3.72 2.43
N LYS A 7 -62.09 4.42 3.32
CA LYS A 7 -60.63 4.63 3.27
C LYS A 7 -59.97 3.52 4.07
N LYS A 8 -59.53 2.47 3.41
CA LYS A 8 -58.56 1.52 3.96
C LYS A 8 -57.27 2.29 4.29
N THR A 9 -57.11 2.63 5.55
CA THR A 9 -55.84 3.16 6.08
C THR A 9 -54.85 2.01 6.12
N CYS A 10 -53.83 2.09 5.24
CA CYS A 10 -52.69 1.21 5.26
C CYS A 10 -51.90 1.48 6.56
N SER A 11 -51.62 0.43 7.31
CA SER A 11 -50.91 0.50 8.59
C SER A 11 -49.56 1.18 8.42
N PRO A 12 -49.17 2.14 9.30
CA PRO A 12 -47.84 2.77 9.27
C PRO A 12 -46.68 1.79 9.34
N ILE A 13 -46.89 0.61 9.92
CA ILE A 13 -45.91 -0.48 10.02
C ILE A 13 -45.66 -1.12 8.65
N LEU A 14 -46.66 -1.21 7.78
CA LEU A 14 -46.51 -1.77 6.43
C LEU A 14 -45.76 -0.82 5.51
N LEU A 15 -45.90 0.49 5.70
CA LEU A 15 -45.08 1.53 5.01
C LEU A 15 -43.64 1.56 5.48
N LEU A 16 -43.35 1.31 6.77
CA LEU A 16 -42.01 1.19 7.32
C LEU A 16 -41.32 -0.11 6.88
N LEU A 17 -42.05 -1.23 6.77
CA LEU A 17 -41.52 -2.49 6.28
C LEU A 17 -41.30 -2.49 4.76
N LEU A 18 -42.11 -1.77 4.00
CA LEU A 18 -41.89 -1.54 2.57
C LEU A 18 -40.70 -0.58 2.32
N SER A 19 -40.53 0.43 3.16
CA SER A 19 -39.36 1.32 3.06
C SER A 19 -38.06 0.60 3.48
N ALA A 20 -38.09 -0.28 4.47
CA ALA A 20 -36.93 -1.08 4.88
C ALA A 20 -36.55 -2.17 3.85
N LYS A 21 -37.54 -2.81 3.18
CA LYS A 21 -37.26 -3.75 2.08
C LYS A 21 -36.74 -3.07 0.81
N LEU A 22 -37.21 -1.87 0.52
CA LEU A 22 -36.67 -1.04 -0.57
C LEU A 22 -35.26 -0.54 -0.30
N CYS A 23 -34.81 -0.44 0.96
CA CYS A 23 -33.44 -0.03 1.30
C CYS A 23 -32.39 -1.13 1.11
N VAL A 24 -32.73 -2.41 1.08
CA VAL A 24 -31.75 -3.51 1.00
C VAL A 24 -31.56 -4.03 -0.43
N GLU A 25 -32.57 -3.97 -1.28
CA GLU A 25 -32.45 -4.41 -2.69
C GLU A 25 -31.97 -3.32 -3.67
N SER A 26 -31.69 -2.11 -3.20
CA SER A 26 -31.45 -0.98 -4.08
C SER A 26 -30.17 -0.20 -3.84
N VAL A 27 -29.31 -0.59 -2.91
CA VAL A 27 -28.04 0.17 -2.72
C VAL A 27 -27.21 0.09 -3.99
N ASP A 28 -27.03 -1.08 -4.58
CA ASP A 28 -26.28 -1.22 -5.84
C ASP A 28 -27.02 -0.59 -7.04
N SER A 29 -28.35 -0.73 -7.11
CA SER A 29 -29.14 -0.11 -8.21
C SER A 29 -29.34 1.39 -8.05
N ILE A 30 -29.42 1.90 -6.83
CA ILE A 30 -29.44 3.35 -6.56
C ILE A 30 -28.05 3.95 -6.86
N TRP A 31 -26.97 3.20 -6.60
CA TRP A 31 -25.62 3.63 -6.98
C TRP A 31 -25.39 3.57 -8.51
N GLU A 32 -25.96 2.57 -9.21
CA GLU A 32 -25.93 2.52 -10.68
C GLU A 32 -26.79 3.62 -11.32
N GLU A 33 -27.92 4.00 -10.71
CA GLU A 33 -28.73 5.14 -11.16
C GLU A 33 -28.13 6.48 -10.75
N ALA A 34 -27.54 6.60 -9.57
CA ALA A 34 -26.83 7.81 -9.15
C ALA A 34 -25.55 8.05 -9.98
N MET A 35 -24.93 6.99 -10.50
CA MET A 35 -23.83 7.10 -11.47
C MET A 35 -24.29 7.56 -12.85
N LYS A 36 -25.60 7.51 -13.16
CA LYS A 36 -26.19 8.08 -14.39
C LYS A 36 -26.60 9.56 -14.22
N LEU A 37 -26.52 10.13 -13.03
CA LEU A 37 -26.67 11.58 -12.84
C LEU A 37 -25.49 12.26 -13.57
N GLU A 38 -25.82 13.09 -14.57
CA GLU A 38 -24.83 13.93 -15.26
C GLU A 38 -24.00 14.67 -14.21
N ARG A 39 -22.70 14.43 -14.21
CA ARG A 39 -21.80 15.12 -13.31
C ARG A 39 -21.88 16.61 -13.54
N LEU A 40 -21.99 17.38 -12.45
CA LEU A 40 -21.97 18.84 -12.50
C LEU A 40 -20.62 19.41 -12.99
N TRP A 41 -19.62 18.53 -13.19
CA TRP A 41 -18.27 18.89 -13.65
C TRP A 41 -17.67 17.79 -14.54
N GLY A 42 -16.64 18.14 -15.28
CA GLY A 42 -15.87 17.15 -16.07
C GLY A 42 -16.38 16.91 -17.47
N SER A 43 -17.31 17.72 -18.00
CA SER A 43 -17.81 17.62 -19.38
C SER A 43 -16.73 17.69 -20.46
N ARG A 44 -15.54 18.21 -20.14
CA ARG A 44 -14.37 18.25 -21.02
C ARG A 44 -13.56 16.97 -21.03
N LEU A 45 -13.75 16.08 -20.05
CA LEU A 45 -13.04 14.81 -19.96
C LEU A 45 -13.65 13.83 -20.96
N GLU A 46 -12.83 13.25 -21.84
CA GLU A 46 -13.26 12.27 -22.84
C GLU A 46 -13.51 10.91 -22.23
N LYS A 47 -12.93 10.63 -21.06
CA LYS A 47 -13.07 9.37 -20.34
C LYS A 47 -13.81 9.55 -19.04
N GLU A 48 -14.64 8.56 -18.71
CA GLU A 48 -15.16 8.40 -17.37
C GLU A 48 -14.02 8.06 -16.40
N PRO A 49 -14.08 8.48 -15.11
CA PRO A 49 -13.13 8.06 -14.09
C PRO A 49 -13.06 6.54 -14.03
N ALA A 50 -11.86 6.02 -13.83
CA ALA A 50 -11.66 4.61 -13.63
C ALA A 50 -12.41 4.13 -12.37
N LYS A 51 -12.82 2.85 -12.37
CA LYS A 51 -13.54 2.24 -11.24
C LYS A 51 -12.75 2.47 -9.93
N GLY A 52 -13.42 2.93 -8.93
CA GLY A 52 -12.84 3.18 -7.61
C GLY A 52 -12.18 4.57 -7.42
N VAL A 53 -12.05 5.39 -8.48
CA VAL A 53 -11.50 6.76 -8.32
C VAL A 53 -12.37 7.60 -7.39
N LEU A 54 -13.69 7.52 -7.52
CA LEU A 54 -14.62 8.27 -6.68
C LEU A 54 -14.48 7.89 -5.20
N GLU A 55 -14.53 6.59 -4.89
CA GLU A 55 -14.34 6.08 -3.52
C GLU A 55 -12.96 6.44 -2.95
N PHE A 56 -11.94 6.41 -3.80
CA PHE A 56 -10.58 6.74 -3.39
C PHE A 56 -10.44 8.22 -3.03
N THR A 57 -11.05 9.11 -3.80
CA THR A 57 -10.92 10.57 -3.63
C THR A 57 -11.86 11.14 -2.58
N THR A 58 -13.09 10.64 -2.47
CA THR A 58 -14.09 11.09 -1.48
C THR A 58 -14.06 10.31 -0.17
N GLY A 59 -13.41 9.14 -0.17
CA GLY A 59 -13.17 8.37 1.04
C GLY A 59 -14.44 7.92 1.75
N ARG A 60 -14.52 8.19 3.05
CA ARG A 60 -15.61 7.71 3.92
C ARG A 60 -16.97 8.34 3.63
N ASP A 61 -17.03 9.43 2.89
CA ASP A 61 -18.30 10.10 2.54
C ASP A 61 -19.15 9.27 1.58
N VAL A 62 -18.52 8.39 0.80
CA VAL A 62 -19.20 7.50 -0.17
C VAL A 62 -18.97 6.02 0.08
N LYS A 63 -18.02 5.66 0.96
CA LYS A 63 -17.66 4.28 1.26
C LYS A 63 -18.29 3.81 2.56
N SER A 64 -19.13 2.78 2.49
CA SER A 64 -19.58 2.03 3.67
C SER A 64 -18.44 1.20 4.24
N THR A 65 -18.13 1.37 5.53
CA THR A 65 -17.15 0.54 6.25
C THR A 65 -17.87 -0.46 7.15
N LYS A 66 -17.46 -1.73 7.06
CA LYS A 66 -17.95 -2.76 7.99
C LYS A 66 -17.44 -2.49 9.41
N PRO A 67 -18.18 -2.88 10.46
CA PRO A 67 -17.68 -2.88 11.83
C PRO A 67 -16.34 -3.60 11.94
N TYR A 68 -15.46 -3.12 12.83
CA TYR A 68 -14.10 -3.64 12.92
C TYR A 68 -14.06 -5.14 13.26
N ASP A 69 -14.87 -5.59 14.19
CA ASP A 69 -14.92 -6.99 14.62
C ASP A 69 -15.50 -7.94 13.57
N GLU A 70 -16.35 -7.47 12.67
CA GLU A 70 -16.81 -8.30 11.55
C GLU A 70 -15.66 -8.79 10.67
N ARG A 71 -14.58 -8.03 10.58
CA ARG A 71 -13.39 -8.43 9.82
C ARG A 71 -12.66 -9.60 10.46
N LEU A 72 -12.87 -9.84 11.76
CA LEU A 72 -12.22 -10.91 12.50
C LEU A 72 -13.01 -12.23 12.45
N ILE A 73 -14.28 -12.22 12.01
CA ILE A 73 -15.11 -13.44 11.94
C ILE A 73 -14.40 -14.60 11.23
N PRO A 74 -13.80 -14.45 10.03
CA PRO A 74 -13.12 -15.55 9.36
C PRO A 74 -11.93 -16.11 10.14
N TYR A 75 -11.27 -15.26 10.92
CA TYR A 75 -10.08 -15.60 11.68
C TYR A 75 -10.45 -16.28 13.01
N ASP A 76 -11.47 -15.79 13.71
CA ASP A 76 -11.98 -16.45 14.91
C ASP A 76 -12.61 -17.83 14.58
N VAL A 77 -13.37 -17.94 13.48
CA VAL A 77 -13.87 -19.23 13.00
C VAL A 77 -12.71 -20.18 12.72
N TRP A 78 -11.66 -19.75 12.04
CA TRP A 78 -10.50 -20.60 11.77
C TRP A 78 -9.73 -20.95 13.04
N GLY A 79 -9.48 -19.98 13.93
CA GLY A 79 -8.88 -20.19 15.25
C GLY A 79 -9.70 -21.18 16.11
N SER A 80 -11.02 -21.03 16.13
CA SER A 80 -11.94 -21.90 16.84
C SER A 80 -11.99 -23.33 16.25
N LYS A 81 -11.99 -23.49 14.91
CA LYS A 81 -11.87 -24.81 14.26
C LYS A 81 -10.57 -25.52 14.66
N ALA A 82 -9.44 -24.82 14.60
CA ALA A 82 -8.15 -25.38 15.02
C ALA A 82 -8.15 -25.76 16.50
N HIS A 83 -8.76 -24.94 17.35
CA HIS A 83 -8.86 -25.20 18.78
C HIS A 83 -9.71 -26.43 19.11
N VAL A 84 -10.90 -26.57 18.54
CA VAL A 84 -11.76 -27.76 18.83
C VAL A 84 -11.16 -29.04 18.26
N ILE A 85 -10.46 -28.99 17.14
CA ILE A 85 -9.68 -30.12 16.61
C ILE A 85 -8.61 -30.55 17.64
N MET A 86 -7.91 -29.58 18.20
CA MET A 86 -6.89 -29.82 19.24
C MET A 86 -7.51 -30.42 20.50
N LEU A 87 -8.64 -29.86 21.00
CA LEU A 87 -9.33 -30.40 22.17
C LEU A 87 -9.75 -31.85 21.96
N TRP A 88 -10.26 -32.20 20.78
CA TRP A 88 -10.59 -33.58 20.44
C TRP A 88 -9.35 -34.48 20.41
N LYS A 89 -8.25 -34.04 19.80
CA LYS A 89 -7.01 -34.81 19.74
C LYS A 89 -6.37 -35.01 21.13
N GLN A 90 -6.67 -34.14 22.07
CA GLN A 90 -6.26 -34.26 23.48
C GLN A 90 -7.31 -34.96 24.36
N GLU A 91 -8.33 -35.57 23.76
CA GLU A 91 -9.41 -36.29 24.46
C GLU A 91 -10.18 -35.44 25.49
N LEU A 92 -10.13 -34.11 25.36
CA LEU A 92 -10.90 -33.17 26.21
C LEU A 92 -12.35 -33.04 25.78
N ILE A 93 -12.66 -33.38 24.54
CA ILE A 93 -14.00 -33.48 23.98
C ILE A 93 -14.14 -34.74 23.14
N THR A 94 -15.36 -35.21 23.01
CA THR A 94 -15.69 -36.43 22.25
C THR A 94 -15.72 -36.18 20.74
N ARG A 95 -15.70 -37.27 19.93
CA ARG A 95 -15.85 -37.19 18.48
C ARG A 95 -17.19 -36.59 18.06
N SER A 96 -18.27 -36.82 18.81
CA SER A 96 -19.57 -36.25 18.54
C SER A 96 -19.58 -34.74 18.77
N GLU A 97 -18.97 -34.28 19.85
CA GLU A 97 -18.90 -32.85 20.20
C GLU A 97 -18.08 -32.04 19.20
N VAL A 98 -16.89 -32.56 18.80
CA VAL A 98 -16.07 -31.85 17.79
C VAL A 98 -16.82 -31.74 16.45
N ARG A 99 -17.52 -32.80 16.00
CA ARG A 99 -18.33 -32.75 14.77
C ARG A 99 -19.42 -31.68 14.85
N THR A 100 -20.12 -31.61 15.96
CA THR A 100 -21.19 -30.64 16.18
C THR A 100 -20.65 -29.21 16.18
N MET A 101 -19.55 -28.94 16.88
CA MET A 101 -18.95 -27.61 16.92
C MET A 101 -18.37 -27.18 15.57
N LEU A 102 -17.69 -28.08 14.85
CA LEU A 102 -17.17 -27.78 13.52
C LEU A 102 -18.29 -27.46 12.53
N LYS A 103 -19.39 -28.24 12.58
CA LYS A 103 -20.59 -27.94 11.76
C LYS A 103 -21.15 -26.54 12.05
N GLY A 104 -21.29 -26.17 13.33
CA GLY A 104 -21.76 -24.84 13.71
C GLY A 104 -20.81 -23.72 13.28
N LEU A 105 -19.48 -23.93 13.33
CA LEU A 105 -18.48 -22.98 12.84
C LEU A 105 -18.53 -22.83 11.31
N ASP A 106 -18.79 -23.91 10.56
CA ASP A 106 -19.00 -23.86 9.10
C ASP A 106 -20.28 -23.10 8.73
N GLU A 107 -21.34 -23.23 9.55
CA GLU A 107 -22.56 -22.44 9.39
C GLU A 107 -22.31 -20.94 9.61
N VAL A 108 -21.60 -20.57 10.67
CA VAL A 108 -21.21 -19.16 10.90
C VAL A 108 -20.41 -18.60 9.72
N GLU A 109 -19.42 -19.35 9.23
CA GLU A 109 -18.64 -18.94 8.06
C GLU A 109 -19.52 -18.75 6.81
N THR A 110 -20.47 -19.67 6.59
CA THR A 110 -21.41 -19.60 5.47
C THR A 110 -22.33 -18.38 5.57
N LEU A 111 -22.87 -18.12 6.76
CA LEU A 111 -23.72 -16.95 7.02
C LEU A 111 -22.93 -15.65 6.84
N TYR A 112 -21.69 -15.61 7.31
CA TYR A 112 -20.82 -14.45 7.11
C TYR A 112 -20.57 -14.17 5.62
N LEU A 113 -20.26 -15.19 4.83
CA LEU A 113 -20.01 -15.04 3.39
C LEU A 113 -21.26 -14.56 2.62
N LYS A 114 -22.46 -14.86 3.13
CA LYS A 114 -23.72 -14.35 2.59
C LYS A 114 -24.09 -12.95 3.11
N GLY A 115 -23.32 -12.40 4.07
CA GLY A 115 -23.68 -11.14 4.74
C GLY A 115 -24.85 -11.27 5.74
N GLU A 116 -25.18 -12.50 6.16
CA GLU A 116 -26.29 -12.81 7.06
C GLU A 116 -25.87 -12.96 8.52
N PHE A 117 -24.56 -13.13 8.81
CA PHE A 117 -24.05 -13.15 10.19
C PHE A 117 -23.74 -11.73 10.65
N ILE A 118 -24.68 -11.16 11.40
CA ILE A 118 -24.60 -9.78 11.91
C ILE A 118 -24.16 -9.84 13.38
N LEU A 119 -23.16 -9.06 13.73
CA LEU A 119 -22.71 -8.92 15.12
C LEU A 119 -23.74 -8.11 15.92
N ASP A 120 -24.41 -8.76 16.87
CA ASP A 120 -25.28 -8.09 17.81
C ASP A 120 -24.44 -7.29 18.83
N PRO A 121 -24.63 -5.97 18.94
CA PRO A 121 -23.93 -5.15 19.93
C PRO A 121 -24.09 -5.65 21.37
N ALA A 122 -25.18 -6.35 21.70
CA ALA A 122 -25.39 -6.96 23.01
C ALA A 122 -24.41 -8.10 23.31
N ARG A 123 -23.77 -8.66 22.29
CA ARG A 123 -22.74 -9.72 22.43
C ARG A 123 -21.33 -9.18 22.69
N GLU A 124 -21.14 -7.86 22.70
CA GLU A 124 -19.90 -7.14 22.97
C GLU A 124 -18.81 -7.29 21.89
N ASP A 125 -18.50 -8.51 21.43
CA ASP A 125 -17.43 -8.79 20.47
C ASP A 125 -17.72 -10.03 19.59
N VAL A 126 -16.87 -10.25 18.60
CA VAL A 126 -16.94 -11.38 17.65
C VAL A 126 -16.91 -12.74 18.37
N HIS A 127 -16.08 -12.87 19.41
CA HIS A 127 -15.89 -14.13 20.13
C HIS A 127 -17.17 -14.56 20.83
N SER A 128 -17.80 -13.63 21.57
CA SER A 128 -19.08 -13.86 22.23
C SER A 128 -20.23 -14.07 21.25
N ALA A 129 -20.19 -13.41 20.09
CA ALA A 129 -21.20 -13.60 19.07
C ALA A 129 -21.17 -15.01 18.48
N ILE A 130 -19.95 -15.53 18.15
CA ILE A 130 -19.77 -16.88 17.59
C ILE A 130 -20.09 -17.95 18.65
N GLU A 131 -19.55 -17.82 19.88
CA GLU A 131 -19.85 -18.75 20.97
C GLU A 131 -21.34 -18.78 21.30
N GLY A 132 -21.97 -17.59 21.38
CA GLY A 132 -23.42 -17.47 21.61
C GLY A 132 -24.25 -18.13 20.51
N TYR A 133 -23.92 -17.94 19.25
CA TYR A 133 -24.57 -18.63 18.14
C TYR A 133 -24.49 -20.15 18.28
N LEU A 134 -23.31 -20.69 18.58
CA LEU A 134 -23.16 -22.14 18.77
C LEU A 134 -23.98 -22.66 19.97
N ILE A 135 -23.96 -21.95 21.09
CA ILE A 135 -24.74 -22.35 22.29
C ILE A 135 -26.24 -22.36 22.02
N GLU A 136 -26.77 -21.36 21.33
CA GLU A 136 -28.16 -21.23 20.96
C GLU A 136 -28.62 -22.36 20.02
N HIS A 137 -27.80 -22.79 19.09
CA HIS A 137 -28.17 -23.80 18.09
C HIS A 137 -27.81 -25.23 18.48
N TYR A 138 -26.76 -25.42 19.32
CA TYR A 138 -26.19 -26.73 19.64
C TYR A 138 -26.14 -27.06 21.14
N GLY A 139 -26.62 -26.16 21.98
CA GLY A 139 -26.73 -26.33 23.42
C GLY A 139 -25.45 -26.12 24.21
N MET A 140 -25.60 -25.72 25.48
CA MET A 140 -24.51 -25.40 26.40
C MET A 140 -23.60 -26.62 26.66
N GLU A 141 -24.16 -27.83 26.77
CA GLU A 141 -23.39 -29.04 27.08
C GLU A 141 -22.33 -29.37 26.03
N THR A 142 -22.60 -29.07 24.75
CA THR A 142 -21.63 -29.28 23.65
C THR A 142 -20.91 -28.00 23.30
N ALA A 143 -21.63 -26.97 22.92
CA ALA A 143 -21.03 -25.73 22.39
C ALA A 143 -20.30 -24.90 23.47
N GLY A 144 -20.74 -24.95 24.72
CA GLY A 144 -20.03 -24.30 25.82
C GLY A 144 -18.61 -24.84 26.08
N LYS A 145 -18.28 -26.01 25.54
CA LYS A 145 -16.91 -26.57 25.58
C LYS A 145 -15.95 -25.88 24.62
N LEU A 146 -16.43 -25.08 23.69
CA LEU A 146 -15.60 -24.30 22.77
C LEU A 146 -14.56 -23.43 23.50
N HIS A 147 -14.92 -22.90 24.65
CA HIS A 147 -14.06 -22.03 25.47
C HIS A 147 -13.05 -22.77 26.36
N THR A 148 -13.04 -24.12 26.33
CA THR A 148 -12.18 -24.94 27.18
C THR A 148 -10.70 -24.58 27.01
N GLY A 149 -10.04 -24.12 28.08
CA GLY A 149 -8.61 -23.85 28.11
C GLY A 149 -8.16 -22.59 27.38
N ARG A 150 -9.05 -21.71 26.95
CA ARG A 150 -8.70 -20.44 26.30
C ARG A 150 -9.35 -19.23 27.01
N SER A 151 -8.93 -18.05 26.60
CA SER A 151 -9.48 -16.75 27.03
C SER A 151 -9.75 -15.89 25.81
N ARG A 152 -10.63 -14.90 25.93
CA ARG A 152 -10.76 -13.84 24.91
C ARG A 152 -9.43 -13.17 24.60
N ASN A 153 -8.50 -13.13 25.56
CA ASN A 153 -7.20 -12.47 25.38
C ASN A 153 -6.33 -13.19 24.36
N ASP A 154 -6.20 -14.51 24.43
CA ASP A 154 -5.42 -15.27 23.45
C ASP A 154 -6.17 -15.46 22.13
N GLN A 155 -7.53 -15.48 22.14
CA GLN A 155 -8.34 -15.48 20.92
C GLN A 155 -8.11 -14.22 20.09
N VAL A 156 -8.31 -13.03 20.67
CA VAL A 156 -8.12 -11.79 19.92
C VAL A 156 -6.66 -11.59 19.49
N ALA A 157 -5.69 -12.09 20.28
CA ALA A 157 -4.29 -12.04 19.89
C ALA A 157 -4.00 -12.90 18.66
N VAL A 158 -4.58 -14.11 18.57
CA VAL A 158 -4.40 -14.98 17.39
C VAL A 158 -5.14 -14.43 16.19
N ASP A 159 -6.37 -13.94 16.35
CA ASP A 159 -7.18 -13.40 15.24
C ASP A 159 -6.53 -12.19 14.61
N MET A 160 -6.06 -11.25 15.42
CA MET A 160 -5.31 -10.09 14.92
C MET A 160 -4.04 -10.49 14.19
N ARG A 161 -3.31 -11.50 14.67
CA ARG A 161 -2.11 -12.00 13.98
C ARG A 161 -2.42 -12.65 12.64
N LEU A 162 -3.48 -13.43 12.57
CA LEU A 162 -3.95 -14.05 11.33
C LEU A 162 -4.41 -12.97 10.32
N TYR A 163 -5.23 -12.02 10.79
CA TYR A 163 -5.69 -10.89 9.99
C TYR A 163 -4.53 -10.05 9.44
N LEU A 164 -3.63 -9.60 10.31
CA LEU A 164 -2.48 -8.77 9.92
C LEU A 164 -1.51 -9.51 9.00
N ARG A 165 -1.35 -10.82 9.18
CA ARG A 165 -0.56 -11.66 8.27
C ARG A 165 -1.14 -11.68 6.86
N ASP A 166 -2.44 -11.91 6.74
CA ASP A 166 -3.11 -11.94 5.43
C ASP A 166 -3.04 -10.55 4.76
N GLU A 167 -3.23 -9.47 5.51
CA GLU A 167 -3.10 -8.10 5.01
C GLU A 167 -1.66 -7.75 4.60
N ALA A 168 -0.65 -8.20 5.34
CA ALA A 168 0.76 -8.02 4.96
C ALA A 168 1.12 -8.74 3.67
N LEU A 169 0.60 -9.97 3.47
CA LEU A 169 0.79 -10.74 2.23
C LEU A 169 0.07 -10.09 1.05
N GLU A 170 -1.12 -9.54 1.27
CA GLU A 170 -1.87 -8.83 0.23
C GLU A 170 -1.19 -7.50 -0.15
N CYS A 171 -0.81 -6.68 0.83
CA CYS A 171 -0.03 -5.46 0.58
C CYS A 171 1.27 -5.76 -0.18
N SER A 172 1.97 -6.85 0.18
CA SER A 172 3.18 -7.29 -0.54
C SER A 172 2.88 -7.67 -1.99
N THR A 173 1.72 -8.28 -2.25
CA THR A 173 1.26 -8.62 -3.62
C THR A 173 1.05 -7.36 -4.45
N LEU A 174 0.29 -6.41 -3.91
CA LEU A 174 -0.03 -5.15 -4.58
C LEU A 174 1.22 -4.28 -4.81
N LEU A 175 2.14 -4.26 -3.83
CA LEU A 175 3.44 -3.60 -3.97
C LEU A 175 4.26 -4.18 -5.12
N LEU A 176 4.36 -5.50 -5.22
CA LEU A 176 5.09 -6.15 -6.31
C LEU A 176 4.48 -5.81 -7.67
N HIS A 177 3.16 -5.72 -7.78
CA HIS A 177 2.50 -5.30 -9.02
C HIS A 177 2.82 -3.83 -9.39
N LEU A 178 2.87 -2.92 -8.41
CA LEU A 178 3.27 -1.53 -8.65
C LEU A 178 4.76 -1.43 -9.04
N ILE A 179 5.62 -2.20 -8.38
CA ILE A 179 7.05 -2.26 -8.70
C ILE A 179 7.26 -2.75 -10.13
N ASP A 180 6.53 -3.79 -10.55
CA ASP A 180 6.59 -4.31 -11.92
C ASP A 180 6.20 -3.23 -12.94
N ALA A 181 5.11 -2.52 -12.71
CA ALA A 181 4.68 -1.42 -13.56
C ALA A 181 5.73 -0.30 -13.67
N LEU A 182 6.33 0.08 -12.53
CA LEU A 182 7.41 1.08 -12.52
C LEU A 182 8.64 0.63 -13.30
N VAL A 183 9.03 -0.65 -13.17
CA VAL A 183 10.20 -1.22 -13.87
C VAL A 183 9.92 -1.33 -15.36
N GLU A 184 8.73 -1.74 -15.77
CA GLU A 184 8.31 -1.85 -17.16
C GLU A 184 8.35 -0.48 -17.85
N VAL A 185 7.68 0.53 -17.32
CA VAL A 185 7.72 1.90 -17.86
C VAL A 185 9.15 2.46 -17.83
N ALA A 186 9.90 2.23 -16.75
CA ALA A 186 11.28 2.67 -16.66
C ALA A 186 12.18 2.06 -17.74
N GLN A 187 11.97 0.79 -18.10
CA GLN A 187 12.74 0.09 -19.12
C GLN A 187 12.54 0.68 -20.52
N GLU A 188 11.33 1.10 -20.86
CA GLU A 188 11.02 1.78 -22.12
C GLU A 188 11.67 3.16 -22.23
N HIS A 189 11.94 3.78 -21.07
CA HIS A 189 12.38 5.16 -20.96
C HIS A 189 13.82 5.35 -20.48
N VAL A 190 14.65 4.32 -20.47
CA VAL A 190 16.06 4.41 -20.03
C VAL A 190 16.90 5.43 -20.82
N SER A 191 16.53 5.71 -22.08
CA SER A 191 17.19 6.67 -22.96
C SER A 191 16.42 7.99 -23.10
N THR A 192 15.26 8.13 -22.47
CA THR A 192 14.43 9.33 -22.53
C THR A 192 15.01 10.38 -21.58
N VAL A 193 15.71 11.36 -22.12
CA VAL A 193 16.35 12.42 -21.33
C VAL A 193 15.34 13.29 -20.62
N MET A 194 15.67 13.68 -19.40
CA MET A 194 14.96 14.69 -18.62
C MET A 194 15.93 15.43 -17.69
N PRO A 195 15.59 16.64 -17.22
CA PRO A 195 16.33 17.27 -16.14
C PRO A 195 16.21 16.45 -14.85
N GLY A 196 17.31 16.17 -14.20
CA GLY A 196 17.34 15.79 -12.78
C GLY A 196 17.32 17.06 -11.92
N TYR A 197 16.70 16.98 -10.76
CA TYR A 197 16.49 18.12 -9.87
C TYR A 197 17.17 17.93 -8.52
N THR A 198 17.71 19.02 -7.99
CA THR A 198 18.10 19.16 -6.58
C THR A 198 17.60 20.52 -6.08
N HIS A 199 17.14 20.61 -4.84
CA HIS A 199 16.59 21.85 -4.28
C HIS A 199 15.46 22.47 -5.15
N HIS A 200 14.69 21.65 -5.86
CA HIS A 200 13.69 22.02 -6.85
C HIS A 200 14.24 22.81 -8.05
N GLN A 201 15.57 22.84 -8.23
CA GLN A 201 16.23 23.44 -9.37
C GLN A 201 16.74 22.38 -10.34
N PRO A 202 16.73 22.64 -11.67
CA PRO A 202 17.40 21.79 -12.64
C PRO A 202 18.88 21.65 -12.29
N ALA A 203 19.36 20.42 -12.23
CA ALA A 203 20.72 20.15 -11.77
C ALA A 203 21.61 19.50 -12.83
N MET A 204 21.19 18.34 -13.33
CA MET A 204 21.99 17.54 -14.26
C MET A 204 21.07 16.72 -15.18
N ILE A 205 21.63 16.24 -16.29
CA ILE A 205 20.89 15.34 -17.19
C ILE A 205 20.68 13.98 -16.54
N SER A 206 19.44 13.50 -16.59
CA SER A 206 19.00 12.19 -16.16
C SER A 206 18.06 11.57 -17.22
N SER A 207 17.39 10.46 -16.89
CA SER A 207 16.34 9.88 -17.73
C SER A 207 15.08 9.60 -16.91
N TRP A 208 13.94 9.60 -17.60
CA TRP A 208 12.66 9.20 -17.01
C TRP A 208 12.73 7.77 -16.44
N GLY A 209 13.38 6.85 -17.17
CA GLY A 209 13.62 5.50 -16.69
C GLY A 209 14.44 5.43 -15.41
N HIS A 210 15.49 6.25 -15.27
CA HIS A 210 16.30 6.31 -14.05
C HIS A 210 15.49 6.80 -12.84
N LEU A 211 14.65 7.82 -13.04
CA LEU A 211 13.79 8.35 -11.99
C LEU A 211 12.77 7.31 -11.52
N LEU A 212 12.00 6.69 -12.42
CA LEU A 212 11.01 5.69 -12.06
C LEU A 212 11.63 4.46 -11.39
N PHE A 213 12.78 4.02 -11.89
CA PHE A 213 13.52 2.91 -11.29
C PHE A 213 13.94 3.20 -9.83
N SER A 214 14.25 4.44 -9.49
CA SER A 214 14.60 4.81 -8.11
C SER A 214 13.42 4.61 -7.14
N TYR A 215 12.19 4.87 -7.57
CA TYR A 215 10.98 4.58 -6.79
C TYR A 215 10.72 3.08 -6.67
N ALA A 216 10.91 2.31 -7.74
CA ALA A 216 10.80 0.85 -7.67
C ALA A 216 11.75 0.24 -6.63
N VAL A 217 12.99 0.73 -6.55
CA VAL A 217 13.98 0.30 -5.55
C VAL A 217 13.55 0.68 -4.12
N SER A 218 12.89 1.82 -3.94
CA SER A 218 12.38 2.22 -2.62
C SER A 218 11.24 1.31 -2.14
N LEU A 219 10.29 1.02 -3.03
CA LEU A 219 9.14 0.16 -2.73
C LEU A 219 9.53 -1.31 -2.51
N GLU A 220 10.61 -1.79 -3.16
CA GLU A 220 11.12 -3.15 -2.89
C GLU A 220 11.58 -3.30 -1.43
N ARG A 221 12.20 -2.27 -0.85
CA ARG A 221 12.54 -2.28 0.59
C ARG A 221 11.30 -2.32 1.48
N ASP A 222 10.14 -1.84 1.00
CA ASP A 222 8.89 -1.94 1.75
C ASP A 222 8.35 -3.37 1.74
N VAL A 223 8.50 -4.11 0.62
CA VAL A 223 8.23 -5.56 0.58
C VAL A 223 9.14 -6.31 1.57
N GLU A 224 10.42 -5.93 1.66
CA GLU A 224 11.35 -6.53 2.63
C GLU A 224 10.91 -6.27 4.07
N ARG A 225 10.46 -5.06 4.40
CA ARG A 225 9.94 -4.73 5.73
C ARG A 225 8.76 -5.60 6.11
N LEU A 226 7.76 -5.73 5.22
CA LEU A 226 6.61 -6.60 5.46
C LEU A 226 7.02 -8.08 5.60
N SER A 227 8.00 -8.53 4.83
CA SER A 227 8.58 -9.87 4.96
C SER A 227 9.21 -10.10 6.34
N ASN A 228 9.93 -9.12 6.85
CA ASN A 228 10.55 -9.18 8.17
C ASN A 228 9.49 -9.17 9.28
N TRP A 229 8.43 -8.37 9.14
CA TRP A 229 7.30 -8.37 10.05
C TRP A 229 6.64 -9.75 10.11
N CYS A 230 6.35 -10.36 8.95
CA CYS A 230 5.78 -11.70 8.89
C CYS A 230 6.67 -12.76 9.57
N SER A 231 7.98 -12.59 9.54
CA SER A 231 8.91 -13.51 10.22
C SER A 231 8.97 -13.27 11.73
N MET A 232 8.92 -12.01 12.16
CA MET A 232 9.01 -11.61 13.56
C MET A 232 7.78 -12.07 14.37
N PHE A 233 6.59 -11.96 13.78
CA PHE A 233 5.33 -12.23 14.48
C PHE A 233 4.66 -13.54 14.06
N ASN A 234 5.43 -14.53 13.59
CA ASN A 234 4.92 -15.81 13.10
C ASN A 234 4.89 -16.92 14.17
N SER A 235 4.56 -16.55 15.40
CA SER A 235 4.39 -17.48 16.52
C SER A 235 2.96 -17.46 17.04
N ASN A 236 2.40 -18.65 17.34
CA ASN A 236 1.02 -18.83 17.79
C ASN A 236 0.84 -18.39 19.25
N PRO A 237 -0.04 -17.41 19.57
CA PRO A 237 -0.38 -17.05 20.92
C PRO A 237 -1.44 -17.94 21.56
N LEU A 238 -2.28 -18.64 20.75
CA LEU A 238 -3.43 -19.40 21.23
C LEU A 238 -3.03 -20.52 22.19
N GLY A 239 -3.82 -20.72 23.24
CA GLY A 239 -3.56 -21.65 24.34
C GLY A 239 -2.73 -21.03 25.47
N GLY A 240 -2.41 -19.74 25.38
CA GLY A 240 -1.86 -18.96 26.49
C GLY A 240 -2.90 -18.60 27.56
N ALA A 241 -4.18 -18.85 27.28
CA ALA A 241 -5.32 -18.47 28.08
C ALA A 241 -5.30 -16.97 28.45
N ALA A 242 -5.42 -16.63 29.72
CA ALA A 242 -5.34 -15.22 30.16
C ALA A 242 -3.89 -14.69 30.28
N GLY A 243 -2.90 -15.40 29.73
CA GLY A 243 -1.47 -15.06 29.78
C GLY A 243 -0.66 -15.95 30.73
N TYR A 244 -1.32 -16.75 31.51
CA TYR A 244 -0.67 -17.56 32.57
C TYR A 244 -0.81 -19.06 32.35
N GLY A 245 -1.22 -19.45 31.12
CA GLY A 245 -1.44 -20.86 30.76
C GLY A 245 -2.66 -21.47 31.42
N THR A 246 -2.75 -22.79 31.33
CA THR A 246 -3.84 -23.61 31.91
C THR A 246 -3.28 -24.95 32.40
N SER A 247 -3.96 -25.60 33.36
CA SER A 247 -3.63 -26.95 33.82
C SER A 247 -4.13 -28.04 32.84
N LEU A 248 -4.91 -27.67 31.82
CA LEU A 248 -5.40 -28.60 30.82
C LEU A 248 -4.28 -28.97 29.83
N PRO A 249 -4.21 -30.24 29.35
CA PRO A 249 -3.17 -30.71 28.45
C PRO A 249 -3.39 -30.23 27.00
N LEU A 250 -3.31 -28.92 26.77
CA LEU A 250 -3.44 -28.35 25.43
C LEU A 250 -2.20 -28.65 24.57
N ASN A 251 -2.40 -28.96 23.31
CA ASN A 251 -1.34 -29.10 22.32
C ASN A 251 -1.26 -27.84 21.46
N ARG A 252 -0.43 -26.87 21.89
CA ARG A 252 -0.26 -25.57 21.21
C ARG A 252 0.50 -25.70 19.87
N GLU A 253 1.34 -26.72 19.73
CA GLU A 253 2.05 -27.04 18.50
C GLU A 253 1.06 -27.46 17.40
N LEU A 254 0.06 -28.28 17.73
CA LEU A 254 -0.99 -28.66 16.81
C LEU A 254 -1.80 -27.46 16.34
N THR A 255 -2.21 -26.56 17.24
CA THR A 255 -2.93 -25.34 16.85
C THR A 255 -2.04 -24.41 16.03
N ALA A 256 -0.75 -24.28 16.32
CA ALA A 256 0.20 -23.52 15.51
C ALA A 256 0.26 -24.06 14.07
N GLN A 257 0.36 -25.37 13.91
CA GLN A 257 0.39 -26.04 12.61
C GLN A 257 -0.91 -25.83 11.83
N LEU A 258 -2.07 -26.01 12.47
CA LEU A 258 -3.40 -25.82 11.86
C LEU A 258 -3.71 -24.37 11.49
N LEU A 259 -3.01 -23.40 12.07
CA LEU A 259 -3.14 -21.98 11.79
C LEU A 259 -1.99 -21.42 10.92
N GLY A 260 -1.05 -22.28 10.50
CA GLY A 260 0.06 -21.91 9.63
C GLY A 260 1.11 -21.03 10.28
N PHE A 261 1.27 -21.09 11.60
CA PHE A 261 2.39 -20.49 12.32
C PHE A 261 3.65 -21.37 12.24
N GLU A 262 4.82 -20.75 12.36
CA GLU A 262 6.11 -21.48 12.38
C GLU A 262 6.45 -22.08 13.75
N GLY A 263 5.77 -21.64 14.80
CA GLY A 263 5.99 -22.12 16.15
C GLY A 263 4.97 -21.56 17.12
N VAL A 264 5.24 -21.78 18.38
CA VAL A 264 4.43 -21.33 19.52
C VAL A 264 5.19 -20.20 20.26
N HIS A 265 4.49 -19.25 20.85
CA HIS A 265 5.12 -18.32 21.79
C HIS A 265 5.62 -19.07 23.02
N GLU A 266 6.91 -18.98 23.32
CA GLU A 266 7.55 -19.60 24.49
C GLU A 266 7.03 -18.97 25.81
N SER A 267 6.73 -17.67 25.78
CA SER A 267 6.04 -16.99 26.88
C SER A 267 4.56 -16.85 26.54
N SER A 268 3.68 -17.43 27.36
CA SER A 268 2.24 -17.25 27.21
C SER A 268 1.77 -15.84 27.54
N LEU A 269 2.55 -15.11 28.36
CA LEU A 269 2.23 -13.76 28.81
C LEU A 269 2.58 -12.69 27.76
N ASP A 270 3.72 -12.86 27.08
CA ASP A 270 4.24 -11.87 26.13
C ASP A 270 3.23 -11.43 25.05
N PRO A 271 2.61 -12.33 24.26
CA PRO A 271 1.71 -11.94 23.19
C PRO A 271 0.41 -11.26 23.66
N LEU A 272 0.08 -11.36 24.94
CA LEU A 272 -1.10 -10.74 25.53
C LEU A 272 -0.76 -9.38 26.17
N GLN A 273 0.39 -9.28 26.80
CA GLN A 273 0.91 -8.04 27.37
C GLN A 273 1.31 -7.06 26.27
N ASN A 274 1.95 -7.56 25.22
CA ASN A 274 2.48 -6.78 24.10
C ASN A 274 1.65 -6.96 22.83
N ARG A 275 0.34 -7.22 22.92
CA ARG A 275 -0.53 -7.41 21.75
C ARG A 275 -0.59 -6.20 20.81
N TRP A 276 -0.28 -5.01 21.31
CA TRP A 276 -0.21 -3.77 20.54
C TRP A 276 1.02 -3.70 19.61
N GLU A 277 2.06 -4.48 19.89
CA GLU A 277 3.35 -4.39 19.20
C GLU A 277 3.28 -4.81 17.73
N PRO A 278 2.66 -5.96 17.33
CA PRO A 278 2.48 -6.31 15.92
C PRO A 278 1.72 -5.24 15.13
N GLU A 279 0.72 -4.62 15.76
CA GLU A 279 -0.11 -3.57 15.16
C GLU A 279 0.69 -2.28 14.92
N VAL A 280 1.51 -1.85 15.86
CA VAL A 280 2.34 -0.66 15.69
C VAL A 280 3.45 -0.90 14.69
N GLU A 281 4.06 -2.07 14.70
CA GLU A 281 5.15 -2.41 13.78
C GLU A 281 4.65 -2.43 12.32
N ILE A 282 3.54 -3.09 12.02
CA ILE A 282 3.00 -3.07 10.65
C ILE A 282 2.51 -1.67 10.28
N GLY A 283 1.84 -0.95 11.18
CA GLY A 283 1.38 0.42 10.96
C GLY A 283 2.55 1.36 10.62
N TYR A 284 3.66 1.26 11.35
CA TYR A 284 4.89 2.00 11.05
C TYR A 284 5.43 1.66 9.66
N GLN A 285 5.53 0.39 9.31
CA GLN A 285 6.07 -0.03 8.00
C GLN A 285 5.20 0.46 6.84
N LEU A 286 3.87 0.36 6.99
CA LEU A 286 2.92 0.90 6.01
C LEU A 286 3.02 2.43 5.90
N SER A 287 3.28 3.15 6.99
CA SER A 287 3.50 4.60 6.95
C SER A 287 4.77 4.99 6.18
N VAL A 288 5.85 4.21 6.28
CA VAL A 288 7.08 4.40 5.48
C VAL A 288 6.80 4.15 3.99
N MET A 289 6.04 3.12 3.67
CA MET A 289 5.58 2.84 2.31
C MET A 289 4.78 4.02 1.74
N MET A 290 3.84 4.56 2.52
CA MET A 290 3.03 5.71 2.11
C MET A 290 3.88 6.97 1.89
N ASN A 291 4.99 7.17 2.62
CA ASN A 291 5.95 8.24 2.32
C ASN A 291 6.59 8.07 0.94
N HIS A 292 6.94 6.85 0.53
CA HIS A 292 7.47 6.61 -0.81
C HIS A 292 6.41 6.88 -1.89
N LEU A 293 5.15 6.47 -1.66
CA LEU A 293 4.04 6.78 -2.57
C LEU A 293 3.75 8.28 -2.63
N SER A 294 3.77 8.97 -1.49
CA SER A 294 3.59 10.43 -1.40
C SER A 294 4.68 11.20 -2.16
N ALA A 295 5.94 10.75 -2.06
CA ALA A 295 7.05 11.34 -2.81
C ALA A 295 6.91 11.14 -4.32
N LEU A 296 6.48 9.94 -4.76
CA LEU A 296 6.17 9.65 -6.15
C LEU A 296 5.00 10.51 -6.63
N ALA A 297 3.91 10.58 -5.87
CA ALA A 297 2.75 11.40 -6.17
C ALA A 297 3.12 12.88 -6.30
N GLN A 298 3.90 13.44 -5.37
CA GLN A 298 4.37 14.82 -5.42
C GLN A 298 5.21 15.08 -6.68
N THR A 299 6.06 14.15 -7.06
CA THR A 299 6.87 14.25 -8.28
C THR A 299 5.98 14.29 -9.53
N LEU A 300 5.00 13.41 -9.62
CA LEU A 300 4.05 13.37 -10.75
C LEU A 300 3.20 14.64 -10.80
N LEU A 301 2.73 15.15 -9.64
CA LEU A 301 2.00 16.40 -9.54
C LEU A 301 2.77 17.57 -10.15
N ILE A 302 4.02 17.76 -9.73
CA ILE A 302 4.87 18.85 -10.24
C ILE A 302 5.13 18.68 -11.74
N LEU A 303 5.51 17.48 -12.18
CA LEU A 303 5.83 17.23 -13.58
C LEU A 303 4.61 17.31 -14.51
N SER A 304 3.39 17.22 -13.97
CA SER A 304 2.13 17.32 -14.74
C SER A 304 1.59 18.75 -14.87
N THR A 305 2.09 19.72 -14.09
CA THR A 305 1.66 21.12 -14.23
C THR A 305 2.05 21.67 -15.60
N PRO A 306 1.31 22.68 -16.14
CA PRO A 306 1.66 23.33 -17.40
C PRO A 306 3.07 23.92 -17.42
N GLU A 307 3.55 24.41 -16.27
CA GLU A 307 4.89 24.98 -16.09
C GLU A 307 5.98 23.93 -16.34
N PHE A 308 5.77 22.68 -15.94
CA PHE A 308 6.69 21.58 -16.20
C PHE A 308 6.33 20.84 -17.50
N GLY A 309 5.12 20.43 -17.68
CA GLY A 309 4.55 19.85 -18.91
C GLY A 309 5.24 18.56 -19.40
N MET A 310 5.94 17.84 -18.51
CA MET A 310 6.67 16.62 -18.87
C MET A 310 5.82 15.35 -18.69
N VAL A 311 4.84 15.38 -17.79
CA VAL A 311 3.92 14.26 -17.54
C VAL A 311 2.51 14.71 -17.89
N ARG A 312 1.72 13.83 -18.48
CA ARG A 312 0.27 13.99 -18.64
C ARG A 312 -0.40 12.74 -18.08
N LEU A 313 -1.27 12.94 -17.10
CA LEU A 313 -2.11 11.86 -16.56
C LEU A 313 -3.21 11.52 -17.57
N ASP A 314 -3.63 10.26 -17.58
CA ASP A 314 -4.84 9.87 -18.27
C ASP A 314 -6.07 10.51 -17.61
N GLU A 315 -7.05 10.89 -18.41
CA GLU A 315 -8.26 11.59 -17.95
C GLU A 315 -9.10 10.75 -16.98
N ALA A 316 -9.01 9.41 -17.08
CA ALA A 316 -9.65 8.49 -16.15
C ALA A 316 -9.17 8.65 -14.69
N TYR A 317 -8.01 9.28 -14.48
CA TYR A 317 -7.41 9.56 -13.15
C TYR A 317 -7.33 11.06 -12.85
N CYS A 318 -8.18 11.85 -13.51
CA CYS A 318 -8.33 13.27 -13.27
C CYS A 318 -9.79 13.60 -12.94
N THR A 319 -9.99 14.71 -12.23
CA THR A 319 -11.31 15.31 -12.05
C THR A 319 -11.39 16.65 -12.76
N GLY A 320 -12.59 17.07 -13.10
CA GLY A 320 -12.84 18.40 -13.66
C GLY A 320 -12.97 19.46 -12.57
N SER A 321 -13.24 20.68 -13.01
CA SER A 321 -13.58 21.81 -12.12
C SER A 321 -15.01 22.27 -12.39
N SER A 322 -15.77 22.50 -11.34
CA SER A 322 -17.12 23.06 -11.44
C SER A 322 -17.17 24.50 -11.98
N LEU A 323 -16.04 25.23 -11.92
CA LEU A 323 -15.93 26.62 -12.35
C LEU A 323 -15.04 26.81 -13.58
N MET A 324 -13.97 26.04 -13.70
CA MET A 324 -12.91 26.24 -14.69
C MET A 324 -12.93 25.13 -15.74
N PRO A 325 -13.52 25.33 -16.93
CA PRO A 325 -13.73 24.26 -17.93
C PRO A 325 -12.43 23.62 -18.45
N GLN A 326 -11.32 24.36 -18.42
CA GLN A 326 -10.01 23.89 -18.90
C GLN A 326 -9.23 23.07 -17.87
N LYS A 327 -9.65 23.05 -16.60
CA LYS A 327 -8.86 22.47 -15.50
C LYS A 327 -9.04 20.96 -15.42
N ARG A 328 -7.93 20.26 -15.27
CA ARG A 328 -7.85 18.82 -14.97
C ARG A 328 -7.08 18.66 -13.67
N ASN A 329 -7.71 18.10 -12.66
CA ASN A 329 -7.14 17.95 -11.34
C ASN A 329 -6.62 16.53 -11.16
N PRO A 330 -5.36 16.32 -10.77
CA PRO A 330 -4.80 15.01 -10.46
C PRO A 330 -5.15 14.57 -9.02
N ASP A 331 -6.44 14.63 -8.66
CA ASP A 331 -6.94 14.42 -7.29
C ASP A 331 -6.42 13.11 -6.64
N PRO A 332 -6.35 11.95 -7.32
CA PRO A 332 -5.83 10.75 -6.69
C PRO A 332 -4.40 10.90 -6.15
N LEU A 333 -3.54 11.68 -6.83
CA LEU A 333 -2.18 11.95 -6.35
C LEU A 333 -2.17 12.85 -5.10
N GLU A 334 -3.08 13.82 -5.03
CA GLU A 334 -3.24 14.68 -3.85
C GLU A 334 -3.77 13.88 -2.66
N VAL A 335 -4.73 12.98 -2.92
CA VAL A 335 -5.34 12.12 -1.91
C VAL A 335 -4.31 11.13 -1.31
N VAL A 336 -3.40 10.55 -2.11
CA VAL A 336 -2.28 9.75 -1.58
C VAL A 336 -1.48 10.53 -0.54
N LYS A 337 -1.20 11.81 -0.78
CA LYS A 337 -0.48 12.68 0.17
C LYS A 337 -1.28 12.95 1.44
N GLY A 338 -2.59 13.25 1.28
CA GLY A 338 -3.50 13.43 2.41
C GLY A 338 -3.61 12.20 3.29
N LYS A 339 -3.81 11.02 2.68
CA LYS A 339 -3.83 9.72 3.37
C LYS A 339 -2.52 9.45 4.11
N THR A 340 -1.38 9.79 3.53
CA THR A 340 -0.07 9.65 4.19
C THR A 340 -0.01 10.44 5.50
N ALA A 341 -0.45 11.70 5.50
CA ALA A 341 -0.48 12.52 6.69
C ALA A 341 -1.43 11.97 7.77
N TYR A 342 -2.61 11.49 7.37
CA TYR A 342 -3.59 10.87 8.26
C TYR A 342 -3.03 9.60 8.92
N ILE A 343 -2.38 8.73 8.15
CA ILE A 343 -1.73 7.51 8.61
C ILE A 343 -0.64 7.81 9.66
N HIS A 344 0.16 8.86 9.47
CA HIS A 344 1.16 9.26 10.46
C HIS A 344 0.54 9.55 11.83
N GLY A 345 -0.60 10.23 11.86
CA GLY A 345 -1.35 10.47 13.11
C GLY A 345 -1.78 9.18 13.79
N MET A 346 -2.25 8.20 13.02
CA MET A 346 -2.65 6.89 13.55
C MET A 346 -1.47 6.08 14.08
N VAL A 347 -0.29 6.14 13.43
CA VAL A 347 0.94 5.49 13.93
C VAL A 347 1.36 6.09 15.28
N VAL A 348 1.29 7.42 15.45
CA VAL A 348 1.56 8.07 16.74
C VAL A 348 0.57 7.60 17.81
N SER A 349 -0.70 7.43 17.45
CA SER A 349 -1.72 6.86 18.35
C SER A 349 -1.36 5.44 18.76
N LEU A 350 -0.99 4.57 17.83
CA LEU A 350 -0.56 3.18 18.10
C LEU A 350 0.66 3.14 19.03
N LEU A 351 1.70 3.93 18.77
CA LEU A 351 2.88 4.02 19.64
C LEU A 351 2.53 4.45 21.06
N SER A 352 1.54 5.32 21.19
CA SER A 352 1.10 5.83 22.48
C SER A 352 0.34 4.80 23.31
N LEU A 353 -0.27 3.77 22.69
CA LEU A 353 -1.00 2.71 23.39
C LEU A 353 -0.06 1.77 24.18
N GLY A 354 1.16 1.55 23.72
CA GLY A 354 2.15 0.71 24.41
C GLY A 354 2.74 1.31 25.68
N ARG A 355 2.48 2.60 25.96
CA ARG A 355 3.04 3.28 27.13
C ARG A 355 2.32 2.88 28.43
N SER A 356 3.08 2.74 29.51
CA SER A 356 2.55 2.63 30.88
C SER A 356 1.55 1.49 31.10
N LEU A 357 1.63 0.41 30.30
CA LEU A 357 0.85 -0.79 30.53
C LEU A 357 1.41 -1.54 31.75
N PHE A 358 0.51 -2.02 32.62
CA PHE A 358 0.88 -2.94 33.67
C PHE A 358 1.02 -4.36 33.12
N ALA A 359 1.80 -5.21 33.78
CA ALA A 359 2.00 -6.59 33.36
C ALA A 359 0.67 -7.34 33.19
N GLY A 360 0.58 -8.10 32.10
CA GLY A 360 -0.62 -8.80 31.71
C GLY A 360 -1.47 -8.01 30.69
N TYR A 361 -2.66 -8.51 30.42
CA TYR A 361 -3.60 -7.85 29.54
C TYR A 361 -4.19 -6.58 30.17
N ASN A 362 -4.23 -5.50 29.40
CA ASN A 362 -4.89 -4.25 29.77
C ASN A 362 -5.86 -3.84 28.65
N ARG A 363 -7.05 -3.35 29.02
CA ARG A 363 -8.13 -3.05 28.06
C ARG A 363 -7.79 -1.90 27.10
N ASP A 364 -6.92 -0.97 27.50
CA ASP A 364 -6.42 0.09 26.63
C ASP A 364 -5.67 -0.45 25.40
N SER A 365 -4.95 -1.57 25.52
CA SER A 365 -4.32 -2.23 24.37
C SER A 365 -5.32 -2.73 23.32
N GLN A 366 -6.60 -2.90 23.65
CA GLN A 366 -7.65 -3.28 22.72
C GLN A 366 -7.92 -2.21 21.64
N TRP A 367 -7.56 -0.97 21.92
CA TRP A 367 -7.74 0.15 20.99
C TRP A 367 -6.76 0.13 19.81
N SER A 368 -5.73 -0.72 19.81
CA SER A 368 -4.77 -0.84 18.72
C SER A 368 -5.43 -1.31 17.41
N LYS A 369 -6.48 -2.12 17.47
CA LYS A 369 -7.16 -2.65 16.28
C LYS A 369 -7.76 -1.56 15.38
N TYR A 370 -8.32 -0.49 15.96
CA TYR A 370 -8.94 0.57 15.19
C TYR A 370 -7.94 1.32 14.28
N PRO A 371 -6.86 1.93 14.81
CA PRO A 371 -5.91 2.63 13.96
C PRO A 371 -5.20 1.71 12.97
N VAL A 372 -4.85 0.47 13.33
CA VAL A 372 -4.14 -0.42 12.40
C VAL A 372 -5.03 -0.86 11.23
N MET A 373 -6.30 -1.17 11.50
CA MET A 373 -7.25 -1.52 10.45
C MET A 373 -7.54 -0.31 9.54
N ASP A 374 -7.68 0.89 10.12
CA ASP A 374 -7.81 2.13 9.35
C ASP A 374 -6.56 2.42 8.50
N ILE A 375 -5.36 2.22 9.03
CA ILE A 375 -4.11 2.35 8.26
C ILE A 375 -4.13 1.42 7.04
N ILE A 376 -4.53 0.17 7.22
CA ILE A 376 -4.60 -0.81 6.14
C ILE A 376 -5.63 -0.37 5.08
N ASP A 377 -6.82 0.06 5.51
CA ASP A 377 -7.89 0.54 4.62
C ASP A 377 -7.48 1.76 3.79
N GLU A 378 -6.66 2.65 4.34
CA GLU A 378 -6.17 3.82 3.63
C GLU A 378 -4.95 3.54 2.75
N CYS A 379 -4.09 2.60 3.15
CA CYS A 379 -2.88 2.22 2.39
C CYS A 379 -3.21 1.35 1.17
N LYS A 380 -3.98 0.29 1.38
CA LYS A 380 -4.18 -0.78 0.40
C LYS A 380 -4.72 -0.28 -0.94
N PRO A 381 -5.77 0.57 -1.00
CA PRO A 381 -6.27 1.11 -2.26
C PRO A 381 -5.31 2.05 -2.99
N SER A 382 -4.34 2.64 -2.27
CA SER A 382 -3.34 3.54 -2.87
C SER A 382 -2.39 2.81 -3.82
N LEU A 383 -2.14 1.52 -3.59
CA LEU A 383 -1.21 0.71 -4.39
C LEU A 383 -1.72 0.44 -5.81
N PRO A 384 -2.93 -0.12 -6.02
CA PRO A 384 -3.46 -0.30 -7.37
C PRO A 384 -3.73 1.05 -8.05
N MET A 385 -4.19 2.08 -7.32
CA MET A 385 -4.39 3.41 -7.88
C MET A 385 -3.09 3.98 -8.45
N MET A 386 -1.99 3.92 -7.71
CA MET A 386 -0.68 4.39 -8.19
C MET A 386 -0.15 3.53 -9.35
N LYS A 387 -0.38 2.21 -9.34
CA LYS A 387 -0.02 1.33 -10.46
C LYS A 387 -0.72 1.77 -11.74
N GLU A 388 -2.02 1.97 -11.70
CA GLU A 388 -2.82 2.33 -12.87
C GLU A 388 -2.46 3.72 -13.40
N ILE A 389 -2.19 4.68 -12.52
CA ILE A 389 -1.67 6.00 -12.91
C ILE A 389 -0.33 5.85 -13.65
N ILE A 390 0.62 5.06 -13.11
CA ILE A 390 1.94 4.85 -13.73
C ILE A 390 1.84 4.19 -15.10
N THR A 391 0.92 3.22 -15.28
CA THR A 391 0.78 2.50 -16.56
C THR A 391 0.02 3.29 -17.62
N SER A 392 -0.79 4.26 -17.22
CA SER A 392 -1.64 5.04 -18.14
C SER A 392 -1.09 6.43 -18.48
N LEU A 393 -0.20 6.99 -17.65
CA LEU A 393 0.37 8.31 -17.92
C LEU A 393 1.21 8.34 -19.20
N SER A 394 1.28 9.52 -19.83
CA SER A 394 2.19 9.77 -20.95
C SER A 394 3.31 10.73 -20.55
N PHE A 395 4.52 10.49 -21.12
CA PHE A 395 5.68 11.35 -20.90
C PHE A 395 6.01 12.15 -22.16
N ASN A 396 6.03 13.47 -22.05
CA ASN A 396 6.34 14.39 -23.14
C ASN A 396 7.87 14.53 -23.33
N LYS A 397 8.40 13.69 -24.25
CA LYS A 397 9.85 13.63 -24.56
C LYS A 397 10.39 14.94 -25.11
N GLU A 398 9.60 15.66 -25.91
CA GLU A 398 10.02 16.92 -26.52
C GLU A 398 10.16 18.03 -25.49
N THR A 399 9.16 18.17 -24.60
CA THR A 399 9.23 19.15 -23.52
C THR A 399 10.39 18.85 -22.58
N ALA A 400 10.61 17.59 -22.22
CA ALA A 400 11.72 17.18 -21.38
C ALA A 400 13.07 17.50 -22.05
N LEU A 401 13.22 17.21 -23.36
CA LEU A 401 14.42 17.53 -24.12
C LEU A 401 14.68 19.05 -24.16
N ARG A 402 13.67 19.86 -24.50
CA ARG A 402 13.80 21.33 -24.51
C ARG A 402 14.25 21.88 -23.16
N ARG A 403 13.77 21.30 -22.04
CA ARG A 403 14.22 21.70 -20.70
C ARG A 403 15.68 21.28 -20.40
N CYS A 404 16.14 20.18 -21.00
CA CYS A 404 17.54 19.75 -20.93
C CYS A 404 18.48 20.65 -21.75
N GLU A 405 17.97 21.50 -22.61
CA GLU A 405 18.75 22.36 -23.49
C GLU A 405 18.88 23.81 -22.99
N ARG A 406 18.31 24.13 -21.83
CA ARG A 406 18.23 25.47 -21.27
C ARG A 406 18.91 25.56 -19.91
N GLY A 407 19.20 26.83 -19.50
CA GLY A 407 19.64 27.13 -18.13
C GLY A 407 20.96 26.50 -17.76
N PHE A 408 21.83 26.27 -18.73
CA PHE A 408 23.19 25.72 -18.50
C PHE A 408 23.23 24.36 -17.76
N ILE A 409 22.17 23.56 -17.83
CA ILE A 409 22.06 22.27 -17.11
C ILE A 409 23.19 21.30 -17.45
N THR A 410 23.84 21.47 -18.62
CA THR A 410 24.99 20.70 -19.08
C THR A 410 26.33 21.32 -18.72
N ALA A 411 26.40 22.41 -17.96
CA ALA A 411 27.66 23.01 -17.51
C ALA A 411 28.55 22.01 -16.74
N PRO A 412 28.03 21.13 -15.87
CA PRO A 412 28.84 20.09 -15.25
C PRO A 412 29.50 19.15 -16.26
N ASP A 413 28.85 18.87 -17.39
CA ASP A 413 29.42 18.02 -18.45
C ASP A 413 30.60 18.71 -19.16
N VAL A 414 30.58 20.05 -19.27
CA VAL A 414 31.71 20.83 -19.77
C VAL A 414 32.87 20.79 -18.77
N VAL A 415 32.63 20.89 -17.47
CA VAL A 415 33.67 20.74 -16.42
C VAL A 415 34.32 19.36 -16.54
N GLU A 416 33.51 18.29 -16.54
CA GLU A 416 34.03 16.92 -16.64
C GLU A 416 34.79 16.66 -17.95
N TRP A 417 34.36 17.27 -19.06
CA TRP A 417 35.05 17.20 -20.34
C TRP A 417 36.43 17.91 -20.29
N LEU A 418 36.53 19.11 -19.71
CA LEU A 418 37.80 19.82 -19.51
C LEU A 418 38.75 19.00 -18.65
N VAL A 419 38.25 18.38 -17.59
CA VAL A 419 39.08 17.53 -16.70
C VAL A 419 39.54 16.27 -17.44
N SER A 420 38.68 15.57 -18.11
CA SER A 420 38.97 14.26 -18.71
C SER A 420 39.82 14.39 -19.99
N THR A 421 39.55 15.40 -20.82
CA THR A 421 40.17 15.58 -22.14
C THR A 421 41.41 16.45 -22.07
N HIS A 422 41.33 17.57 -21.33
CA HIS A 422 42.39 18.56 -21.26
C HIS A 422 43.22 18.51 -19.98
N ARG A 423 42.89 17.54 -19.07
CA ARG A 423 43.64 17.30 -17.83
C ARG A 423 43.68 18.50 -16.87
N LEU A 424 42.70 19.42 -16.97
CA LEU A 424 42.61 20.51 -16.00
C LEU A 424 42.24 19.98 -14.61
N PRO A 425 42.82 20.56 -13.54
CA PRO A 425 42.36 20.28 -12.20
C PRO A 425 40.86 20.61 -12.07
N PHE A 426 40.08 19.77 -11.38
CA PHE A 426 38.62 19.94 -11.29
C PHE A 426 38.21 21.34 -10.81
N ARG A 427 38.89 21.86 -9.78
CA ARG A 427 38.61 23.20 -9.24
C ARG A 427 38.84 24.31 -10.24
N GLU A 428 39.89 24.19 -11.03
CA GLU A 428 40.26 25.16 -12.07
C GLU A 428 39.24 25.08 -13.23
N ALA A 429 38.92 23.86 -13.71
CA ALA A 429 37.90 23.64 -14.73
C ALA A 429 36.54 24.20 -14.30
N LYS A 430 36.14 24.01 -13.02
CA LYS A 430 34.91 24.57 -12.47
C LYS A 430 34.88 26.10 -12.56
N VAL A 431 35.93 26.78 -12.15
CA VAL A 431 36.02 28.25 -12.21
C VAL A 431 36.00 28.76 -13.67
N VAL A 432 36.67 28.08 -14.58
CA VAL A 432 36.60 28.40 -16.03
C VAL A 432 35.15 28.33 -16.53
N VAL A 433 34.43 27.24 -16.18
CA VAL A 433 33.05 27.04 -16.63
C VAL A 433 32.09 28.05 -15.96
N GLU A 434 32.26 28.38 -14.69
CA GLU A 434 31.49 29.44 -14.01
C GLU A 434 31.60 30.79 -14.74
N LYS A 435 32.83 31.18 -15.12
CA LYS A 435 33.07 32.39 -15.91
C LYS A 435 32.44 32.27 -17.31
N ALA A 436 32.61 31.13 -17.96
CA ALA A 436 32.03 30.90 -19.30
C ALA A 436 30.51 30.98 -19.28
N VAL A 437 29.84 30.46 -18.23
CA VAL A 437 28.38 30.59 -18.00
C VAL A 437 28.04 32.07 -17.87
N SER A 438 28.73 32.84 -17.00
CA SER A 438 28.45 34.25 -16.80
C SER A 438 28.62 35.07 -18.11
N TYR A 439 29.61 34.78 -18.96
CA TYR A 439 29.76 35.44 -20.24
C TYR A 439 28.69 35.05 -21.25
N ALA A 440 28.31 33.79 -21.30
CA ALA A 440 27.23 33.30 -22.17
C ALA A 440 25.89 33.92 -21.78
N GLU A 441 25.56 33.95 -20.49
CA GLU A 441 24.35 34.53 -19.95
C GLU A 441 24.21 36.03 -20.26
N LYS A 442 25.31 36.81 -20.05
CA LYS A 442 25.36 38.22 -20.43
C LYS A 442 25.17 38.47 -21.93
N ALA A 443 25.55 37.49 -22.77
CA ALA A 443 25.33 37.52 -24.21
C ALA A 443 23.95 36.98 -24.64
N GLY A 444 23.07 36.65 -23.71
CA GLY A 444 21.71 36.12 -24.00
C GLY A 444 21.66 34.66 -24.43
N HIS A 445 22.70 33.88 -24.13
CA HIS A 445 22.72 32.45 -24.44
C HIS A 445 22.29 31.60 -23.22
N GLU A 446 21.69 30.47 -23.48
CA GLU A 446 21.27 29.46 -22.48
C GLU A 446 22.23 28.24 -22.43
N LYS A 447 23.30 28.25 -23.23
CA LYS A 447 24.34 27.24 -23.28
C LYS A 447 25.71 27.91 -23.36
N ILE A 448 26.75 27.20 -22.92
CA ILE A 448 28.14 27.68 -23.04
C ILE A 448 28.53 27.67 -24.53
N THR A 449 29.02 28.81 -25.01
CA THR A 449 29.51 28.96 -26.38
C THR A 449 31.03 28.83 -26.43
N LEU A 450 31.59 28.58 -27.61
CA LEU A 450 33.06 28.58 -27.80
C LEU A 450 33.63 29.95 -27.39
N SER A 451 32.95 31.05 -27.75
CA SER A 451 33.41 32.41 -27.44
C SER A 451 33.46 32.65 -25.94
N SER A 452 32.38 32.28 -25.20
CA SER A 452 32.34 32.46 -23.75
C SER A 452 33.40 31.59 -23.03
N LEU A 453 33.63 30.38 -23.52
CA LEU A 453 34.65 29.48 -22.97
C LEU A 453 36.10 30.00 -23.24
N HIS A 454 36.38 30.47 -24.46
CA HIS A 454 37.66 31.08 -24.79
C HIS A 454 37.92 32.34 -23.96
N GLN A 455 36.90 33.18 -23.74
CA GLN A 455 37.05 34.37 -22.90
C GLN A 455 37.41 34.00 -21.45
N ALA A 456 36.77 32.98 -20.89
CA ALA A 456 37.04 32.47 -19.54
C ALA A 456 38.48 31.91 -19.44
N LEU A 457 38.91 31.10 -20.41
CA LEU A 457 40.24 30.54 -20.47
C LEU A 457 41.34 31.64 -20.59
N LYS A 458 41.10 32.65 -21.42
CA LYS A 458 42.01 33.78 -21.58
C LYS A 458 42.21 34.56 -20.28
N GLU A 459 41.12 34.85 -19.58
CA GLU A 459 41.16 35.52 -18.28
C GLU A 459 41.91 34.71 -17.23
N MET A 460 41.73 33.39 -17.22
CA MET A 460 42.42 32.44 -16.33
C MET A 460 43.87 32.15 -16.77
N LYS A 461 44.34 32.71 -17.92
CA LYS A 461 45.66 32.46 -18.53
C LYS A 461 45.93 31.00 -18.85
N ILE A 462 44.89 30.23 -19.12
CA ILE A 462 44.97 28.81 -19.48
C ILE A 462 45.06 28.67 -21.00
N LYS A 463 46.06 27.95 -21.46
CA LYS A 463 46.32 27.74 -22.90
C LYS A 463 45.93 26.31 -23.28
N ILE A 464 44.73 26.13 -23.80
CA ILE A 464 44.25 24.87 -24.39
C ILE A 464 43.57 25.17 -25.72
N ASP A 465 43.74 24.27 -26.69
CA ASP A 465 43.07 24.36 -27.98
C ASP A 465 41.71 23.66 -27.90
N ILE A 466 40.62 24.40 -28.16
CA ILE A 466 39.26 23.94 -28.07
C ILE A 466 38.51 24.26 -29.37
N LYS A 467 37.82 23.26 -29.93
CA LYS A 467 37.01 23.42 -31.15
C LYS A 467 35.52 23.58 -30.78
N GLY A 468 34.84 24.48 -31.50
CA GLY A 468 33.41 24.75 -31.26
C GLY A 468 32.53 23.50 -31.25
N ARG A 469 32.77 22.61 -32.23
CA ARG A 469 32.02 21.35 -32.30
C ARG A 469 32.20 20.44 -31.07
N ASP A 470 33.30 20.54 -30.36
CA ASP A 470 33.55 19.72 -29.17
C ASP A 470 32.82 20.31 -27.96
N VAL A 471 32.72 21.64 -27.86
CA VAL A 471 31.92 22.35 -26.86
C VAL A 471 30.42 22.06 -27.07
N GLU A 472 29.94 22.11 -28.28
CA GLU A 472 28.55 21.75 -28.62
C GLU A 472 28.24 20.28 -28.30
N LYS A 473 29.15 19.38 -28.72
CA LYS A 473 29.03 17.95 -28.55
C LYS A 473 28.97 17.53 -27.10
N CYS A 474 29.79 18.11 -26.20
CA CYS A 474 29.74 17.74 -24.78
C CYS A 474 28.46 18.22 -24.08
N GLN A 475 27.78 19.23 -24.60
CA GLN A 475 26.50 19.76 -24.10
C GLN A 475 25.27 19.08 -24.72
N LEU A 476 25.39 18.07 -25.58
CA LEU A 476 24.24 17.31 -26.07
C LEU A 476 23.64 16.48 -24.94
N PRO A 477 22.34 16.68 -24.59
CA PRO A 477 21.70 15.95 -23.47
C PRO A 477 21.80 14.43 -23.61
N SER A 478 21.67 13.90 -24.83
CA SER A 478 21.77 12.46 -25.10
C SER A 478 23.18 11.91 -24.87
N ARG A 479 24.23 12.74 -25.11
CA ARG A 479 25.61 12.38 -24.83
C ARG A 479 25.89 12.48 -23.32
N ALA A 480 25.51 13.59 -22.70
CA ALA A 480 25.64 13.79 -21.26
C ALA A 480 25.03 12.60 -20.48
N LEU A 481 23.85 12.14 -20.88
CA LEU A 481 23.24 10.94 -20.31
C LEU A 481 24.10 9.69 -20.49
N LYS A 482 24.61 9.43 -21.71
CA LYS A 482 25.41 8.23 -22.03
C LYS A 482 26.74 8.16 -21.30
N GLU A 483 27.37 9.31 -21.04
CA GLU A 483 28.67 9.36 -20.38
C GLU A 483 28.61 9.12 -18.86
N ARG A 484 27.45 9.23 -18.22
CA ARG A 484 27.26 9.03 -16.78
C ARG A 484 27.21 7.55 -16.39
N LYS A 485 28.34 6.83 -16.59
CA LYS A 485 28.47 5.37 -16.48
C LYS A 485 28.83 4.86 -15.09
N THR A 486 28.95 5.72 -14.09
CA THR A 486 29.15 5.29 -12.71
C THR A 486 28.08 4.31 -12.27
N ARG A 487 28.43 3.31 -11.45
CA ARG A 487 27.45 2.33 -10.95
C ARG A 487 26.31 3.07 -10.24
N GLY A 488 25.07 2.80 -10.65
CA GLY A 488 23.88 3.50 -10.16
C GLY A 488 23.57 4.82 -10.88
N GLY A 489 24.43 5.26 -11.81
CA GLY A 489 24.21 6.47 -12.62
C GLY A 489 23.14 6.28 -13.70
N PRO A 490 22.70 7.39 -14.35
CA PRO A 490 21.55 7.40 -15.22
C PRO A 490 21.80 6.89 -16.66
N SER A 491 23.05 6.51 -17.03
CA SER A 491 23.29 6.03 -18.39
C SER A 491 22.42 4.81 -18.70
N PRO A 492 21.87 4.71 -19.94
CA PRO A 492 20.99 3.60 -20.31
C PRO A 492 21.59 2.22 -20.03
N GLU A 493 22.88 2.04 -20.25
CA GLU A 493 23.60 0.80 -19.97
C GLU A 493 23.62 0.49 -18.48
N THR A 494 23.93 1.49 -17.66
CA THR A 494 24.00 1.33 -16.19
C THR A 494 22.63 1.03 -15.60
N VAL A 495 21.59 1.73 -16.03
CA VAL A 495 20.22 1.50 -15.58
C VAL A 495 19.75 0.10 -15.97
N LYS A 496 19.95 -0.33 -17.22
CA LYS A 496 19.61 -1.70 -17.67
C LYS A 496 20.33 -2.78 -16.85
N ARG A 497 21.62 -2.58 -16.56
CA ARG A 497 22.38 -3.51 -15.71
C ARG A 497 21.86 -3.55 -14.29
N ALA A 498 21.50 -2.40 -13.70
CA ALA A 498 20.91 -2.31 -12.37
C ALA A 498 19.54 -3.01 -12.32
N MET A 499 18.69 -2.79 -13.32
CA MET A 499 17.39 -3.48 -13.45
C MET A 499 17.55 -5.00 -13.54
N LYS A 500 18.53 -5.49 -14.31
CA LYS A 500 18.80 -6.94 -14.39
C LYS A 500 19.20 -7.54 -13.03
N THR A 501 19.97 -6.80 -12.22
CA THR A 501 20.31 -7.22 -10.85
C THR A 501 19.08 -7.16 -9.95
N PHE A 502 18.28 -6.11 -10.08
CA PHE A 502 17.05 -5.89 -9.32
C PHE A 502 15.99 -6.97 -9.57
N GLN A 503 15.86 -7.47 -10.79
CA GLN A 503 14.97 -8.58 -11.13
C GLN A 503 15.27 -9.85 -10.30
N LYS A 504 16.53 -10.12 -9.98
CA LYS A 504 16.89 -11.24 -9.10
C LYS A 504 16.39 -11.02 -7.67
N THR A 505 16.38 -9.78 -7.20
CA THR A 505 15.82 -9.43 -5.89
C THR A 505 14.30 -9.59 -5.89
N LEU A 506 13.62 -9.07 -6.91
CA LEU A 506 12.16 -9.25 -7.06
C LEU A 506 11.77 -10.71 -7.15
N GLN A 507 12.54 -11.54 -7.85
CA GLN A 507 12.29 -12.98 -7.91
C GLN A 507 12.32 -13.61 -6.52
N ARG A 508 13.30 -13.28 -5.69
CA ARG A 508 13.36 -13.77 -4.28
C ARG A 508 12.15 -13.31 -3.46
N ARG A 509 11.67 -12.05 -3.66
CA ARG A 509 10.47 -11.55 -2.97
C ARG A 509 9.21 -12.30 -3.40
N ARG A 510 9.07 -12.60 -4.69
CA ARG A 510 7.94 -13.41 -5.21
C ARG A 510 7.98 -14.85 -4.69
N GLU A 511 9.16 -15.47 -4.63
CA GLU A 511 9.33 -16.81 -4.08
C GLU A 511 8.98 -16.86 -2.59
N TRP A 512 9.44 -15.87 -1.82
CA TRP A 512 9.04 -15.73 -0.41
C TRP A 512 7.52 -15.60 -0.27
N LEU A 513 6.89 -14.68 -1.02
CA LEU A 513 5.46 -14.45 -0.97
C LEU A 513 4.66 -15.70 -1.35
N LYS A 514 5.06 -16.38 -2.43
CA LYS A 514 4.45 -17.63 -2.87
C LYS A 514 4.54 -18.70 -1.79
N LYS A 515 5.72 -18.86 -1.16
CA LYS A 515 5.92 -19.82 -0.06
C LYS A 515 5.02 -19.53 1.13
N LYS A 516 4.91 -18.26 1.53
CA LYS A 516 4.07 -17.87 2.68
C LYS A 516 2.57 -18.04 2.39
N LYS A 517 2.10 -17.64 1.21
CA LYS A 517 0.71 -17.90 0.79
C LYS A 517 0.40 -19.40 0.73
N ALA A 518 1.30 -20.21 0.21
CA ALA A 518 1.15 -21.66 0.19
C ALA A 518 1.08 -22.25 1.61
N GLN A 519 1.93 -21.79 2.53
CA GLN A 519 1.91 -22.23 3.94
C GLN A 519 0.55 -21.94 4.62
N VAL A 520 -0.03 -20.77 4.37
CA VAL A 520 -1.36 -20.41 4.89
C VAL A 520 -2.45 -21.31 4.31
N GLU A 521 -2.40 -21.55 3.00
CA GLU A 521 -3.39 -22.40 2.31
C GLU A 521 -3.27 -23.87 2.71
N GLU A 522 -2.06 -24.40 2.88
CA GLU A 522 -1.82 -25.75 3.40
C GLU A 522 -2.40 -25.92 4.81
N ALA A 523 -2.29 -24.90 5.68
CA ALA A 523 -2.87 -24.92 7.02
C ALA A 523 -4.41 -24.91 6.98
N ARG A 524 -5.02 -24.08 6.14
CA ARG A 524 -6.49 -24.09 5.92
C ARG A 524 -6.96 -25.44 5.40
N SER A 525 -6.25 -25.99 4.40
CA SER A 525 -6.55 -27.31 3.84
C SER A 525 -6.38 -28.45 4.87
N ALA A 526 -5.43 -28.33 5.79
CA ALA A 526 -5.26 -29.32 6.87
C ALA A 526 -6.46 -29.34 7.82
N VAL A 527 -7.01 -28.19 8.20
CA VAL A 527 -8.25 -28.10 8.98
C VAL A 527 -9.41 -28.75 8.21
N GLN A 528 -9.57 -28.42 6.93
CA GLN A 528 -10.64 -28.95 6.09
C GLN A 528 -10.56 -30.49 5.95
N LYS A 529 -9.39 -31.06 5.77
CA LYS A 529 -9.19 -32.53 5.73
C LYS A 529 -9.59 -33.22 7.03
N VAL A 530 -9.33 -32.59 8.19
CA VAL A 530 -9.80 -33.13 9.47
C VAL A 530 -11.33 -33.12 9.54
N ILE A 531 -11.96 -32.03 9.12
CA ILE A 531 -13.43 -31.91 9.07
C ILE A 531 -14.01 -33.04 8.21
N GLU A 532 -13.50 -33.22 7.00
CA GLU A 532 -13.94 -34.28 6.07
C GLU A 532 -13.76 -35.69 6.66
N SER A 533 -12.68 -35.94 7.41
CA SER A 533 -12.42 -37.23 8.06
C SER A 533 -13.37 -37.56 9.22
N LEU A 534 -14.06 -36.55 9.73
CA LEU A 534 -15.03 -36.68 10.81
C LEU A 534 -16.45 -36.99 10.29
N HIS A 535 -16.73 -36.64 9.05
CA HIS A 535 -17.98 -36.99 8.37
C HIS A 535 -17.96 -38.43 7.91
#